data_569aca644d57161878257ae4a9de12ee
#
_entry.id   569aca644d57161878257ae4a9de12ee
#
_cell.length_a   1.000
_cell.length_b   1.000
_cell.length_c   1.000
_cell.angle_alpha   90.00
_cell.angle_beta   90.00
_cell.angle_gamma   90.00
#
_symmetry.space_group_name_H-M   'P 1'
#
loop_
_entity.id
_entity.type
_entity.pdbx_description
1 polymer ?
#
loop_
_entity_poly.entity_id
_entity_poly.type
_entity_poly.pdbx_seq_one_letter_code
_entity_poly.pdbx_strand_id
1 'polypeptide(L)'
;MEITDEEKVLHYLFHIGYYRLSAYMYPLLSIPKEQHLFKQGVTFGRVMMLYRFDKKLRLLLFNEIEKIEVAVRCAIVNFGTEMTGNPFWMTDANNFSNPSKFNRSIRLIEDELNHTKEDFINHFKETYTNLYPPSWMLTEILPFGVITNIYSNIKNKKIKKSIAQSFGLQVAPFDRMSRPWITLPTDPLKVYFDLCIIKYFLDIISPNSDMLDKMNRLFATFPEVDKAALGFPSGWENEPLWQ
;
A
#
# COMPACT_ATOMS: atom_id res chain seq x y z
N MET A 1 18.67 29.19 -6.27
CA MET A 1 18.26 28.20 -7.29
C MET A 1 18.37 28.84 -8.67
N GLU A 2 19.01 28.16 -9.60
CA GLU A 2 19.21 28.65 -10.97
C GLU A 2 17.96 28.34 -11.82
N ILE A 3 17.49 29.34 -12.56
CA ILE A 3 16.36 29.26 -13.47
C ILE A 3 16.86 29.64 -14.86
N THR A 4 16.80 28.71 -15.79
CA THR A 4 17.24 28.91 -17.19
C THR A 4 16.09 29.24 -18.15
N ASP A 5 14.85 28.95 -17.74
CA ASP A 5 13.64 29.13 -18.55
C ASP A 5 12.49 29.51 -17.60
N GLU A 6 12.25 30.82 -17.47
CA GLU A 6 11.25 31.37 -16.56
C GLU A 6 9.82 31.00 -16.98
N GLU A 7 9.52 31.01 -18.27
CA GLU A 7 8.19 30.68 -18.78
C GLU A 7 7.81 29.23 -18.42
N LYS A 8 8.75 28.32 -18.59
CA LYS A 8 8.58 26.92 -18.22
C LYS A 8 8.42 26.71 -16.73
N VAL A 9 9.17 27.46 -15.89
CA VAL A 9 9.02 27.43 -14.44
C VAL A 9 7.64 27.91 -14.04
N LEU A 10 7.17 29.05 -14.60
CA LEU A 10 5.85 29.58 -14.32
C LEU A 10 4.75 28.60 -14.76
N HIS A 11 4.90 27.95 -15.91
CA HIS A 11 3.98 26.92 -16.37
C HIS A 11 3.87 25.74 -15.37
N TYR A 12 4.99 25.24 -14.86
CA TYR A 12 4.96 24.15 -13.86
C TYR A 12 4.39 24.60 -12.53
N LEU A 13 4.71 25.82 -12.08
CA LEU A 13 4.14 26.37 -10.85
C LEU A 13 2.62 26.56 -10.97
N PHE A 14 2.13 26.97 -12.13
CA PHE A 14 0.70 27.13 -12.38
C PHE A 14 -0.05 25.78 -12.38
N HIS A 15 0.50 24.74 -13.04
CA HIS A 15 -0.20 23.46 -13.21
C HIS A 15 0.03 22.44 -12.10
N ILE A 16 1.18 22.50 -11.40
CA ILE A 16 1.52 21.56 -10.32
C ILE A 16 1.29 22.20 -8.95
N GLY A 17 1.51 23.50 -8.86
CA GLY A 17 1.42 24.28 -7.64
C GLY A 17 2.73 24.38 -6.86
N TYR A 18 3.02 25.58 -6.37
CA TYR A 18 4.21 25.87 -5.56
C TYR A 18 4.31 24.94 -4.33
N TYR A 19 3.23 24.79 -3.59
CA TYR A 19 3.23 24.00 -2.35
C TYR A 19 3.63 22.53 -2.59
N ARG A 20 3.17 21.94 -3.68
CA ARG A 20 3.56 20.57 -4.05
C ARG A 20 5.03 20.49 -4.45
N LEU A 21 5.54 21.45 -5.21
CA LEU A 21 6.94 21.46 -5.63
C LEU A 21 7.90 21.80 -4.49
N SER A 22 7.46 22.56 -3.49
CA SER A 22 8.29 22.92 -2.35
C SER A 22 8.76 21.71 -1.55
N ALA A 23 8.00 20.61 -1.53
CA ALA A 23 8.42 19.35 -0.92
C ALA A 23 9.69 18.78 -1.57
N TYR A 24 9.86 18.94 -2.89
CA TYR A 24 11.06 18.51 -3.63
C TYR A 24 12.18 19.56 -3.60
N MET A 25 11.86 20.80 -3.24
CA MET A 25 12.84 21.85 -3.02
C MET A 25 13.53 21.71 -1.66
N TYR A 26 12.79 21.28 -0.64
CA TYR A 26 13.26 21.20 0.74
C TYR A 26 14.55 20.38 0.95
N PRO A 27 14.77 19.20 0.33
CA PRO A 27 16.04 18.47 0.42
C PRO A 27 17.23 19.20 -0.23
N LEU A 28 16.95 20.14 -1.14
CA LEU A 28 17.95 20.90 -1.88
C LEU A 28 18.37 22.20 -1.18
N LEU A 29 17.78 22.51 -0.02
CA LEU A 29 18.16 23.66 0.79
C LEU A 29 19.45 23.39 1.55
N SER A 30 20.23 24.47 1.75
CA SER A 30 21.40 24.50 2.64
C SER A 30 20.96 24.40 4.11
N ILE A 31 21.89 24.09 4.98
CA ILE A 31 21.70 24.09 6.43
C ILE A 31 22.20 25.43 6.97
N PRO A 32 21.49 26.15 7.85
CA PRO A 32 20.14 25.80 8.37
C PRO A 32 19.02 26.05 7.37
N LYS A 33 18.07 25.14 7.30
CA LYS A 33 17.00 25.14 6.28
C LYS A 33 15.97 26.27 6.44
N GLU A 34 15.89 26.83 7.63
CA GLU A 34 15.03 27.97 7.99
C GLU A 34 15.37 29.25 7.21
N GLN A 35 16.57 29.32 6.66
CA GLN A 35 16.99 30.43 5.80
C GLN A 35 16.45 30.31 4.36
N HIS A 36 15.88 29.16 3.99
CA HIS A 36 15.35 28.88 2.65
C HIS A 36 16.36 29.10 1.50
N LEU A 37 17.67 29.02 1.80
CA LEU A 37 18.73 29.16 0.80
C LEU A 37 18.99 27.81 0.13
N PHE A 38 19.05 27.79 -1.20
CA PHE A 38 19.41 26.60 -1.94
C PHE A 38 20.91 26.34 -1.89
N LYS A 39 21.29 25.07 -1.93
CA LYS A 39 22.69 24.68 -2.14
C LYS A 39 23.21 25.23 -3.47
N GLN A 40 24.51 25.44 -3.56
CA GLN A 40 25.15 25.92 -4.78
C GLN A 40 24.88 24.98 -5.96
N GLY A 41 24.63 25.53 -7.15
CA GLY A 41 24.38 24.76 -8.38
C GLY A 41 23.02 24.04 -8.44
N VAL A 42 22.09 24.30 -7.49
CA VAL A 42 20.74 23.76 -7.57
C VAL A 42 19.94 24.47 -8.66
N THR A 43 19.46 23.69 -9.62
CA THR A 43 18.59 24.15 -10.71
C THR A 43 17.14 23.76 -10.49
N PHE A 44 16.21 24.47 -11.12
CA PHE A 44 14.80 24.06 -11.12
C PHE A 44 14.60 22.72 -11.85
N GLY A 45 15.45 22.40 -12.83
CA GLY A 45 15.48 21.10 -13.51
C GLY A 45 15.65 19.94 -12.52
N ARG A 46 16.48 20.12 -11.48
CA ARG A 46 16.68 19.10 -10.45
C ARG A 46 15.43 18.90 -9.57
N VAL A 47 14.71 19.96 -9.26
CA VAL A 47 13.40 19.86 -8.56
C VAL A 47 12.41 19.04 -9.39
N MET A 48 12.33 19.34 -10.69
CA MET A 48 11.46 18.61 -11.62
C MET A 48 11.89 17.15 -11.83
N MET A 49 13.19 16.88 -11.78
CA MET A 49 13.71 15.50 -11.85
C MET A 49 13.24 14.70 -10.64
N LEU A 50 13.37 15.23 -9.42
CA LEU A 50 12.87 14.58 -8.18
C LEU A 50 11.36 14.37 -8.21
N TYR A 51 10.60 15.37 -8.66
CA TYR A 51 9.14 15.25 -8.83
C TYR A 51 8.75 14.12 -9.79
N ARG A 52 9.46 14.02 -10.93
CA ARG A 52 9.20 12.98 -11.95
C ARG A 52 9.60 11.60 -11.46
N PHE A 53 10.71 11.50 -10.75
CA PHE A 53 11.15 10.25 -10.10
C PHE A 53 10.09 9.75 -9.12
N ASP A 54 9.69 10.61 -8.18
CA ASP A 54 8.66 10.27 -7.19
C ASP A 54 7.34 9.85 -7.84
N LYS A 55 6.89 10.59 -8.89
CA LYS A 55 5.70 10.22 -9.65
C LYS A 55 5.81 8.81 -10.25
N LYS A 56 6.95 8.49 -10.88
CA LYS A 56 7.16 7.16 -11.49
C LYS A 56 7.27 6.07 -10.43
N LEU A 57 7.96 6.34 -9.33
CA LEU A 57 8.06 5.41 -8.20
C LEU A 57 6.66 5.12 -7.62
N ARG A 58 5.86 6.15 -7.35
CA ARG A 58 4.49 5.96 -6.85
C ARG A 58 3.61 5.13 -7.78
N LEU A 59 3.69 5.34 -9.09
CA LEU A 59 2.93 4.56 -10.07
C LEU A 59 3.37 3.09 -10.08
N LEU A 60 4.67 2.83 -9.97
CA LEU A 60 5.20 1.48 -9.84
C LEU A 60 4.68 0.81 -8.58
N LEU A 61 4.80 1.48 -7.44
CA LEU A 61 4.36 0.96 -6.14
C LEU A 61 2.86 0.74 -6.08
N PHE A 62 2.07 1.66 -6.64
CA PHE A 62 0.62 1.54 -6.67
C PHE A 62 0.17 0.26 -7.37
N ASN A 63 0.78 -0.07 -8.52
CA ASN A 63 0.50 -1.30 -9.25
C ASN A 63 0.86 -2.57 -8.44
N GLU A 64 1.93 -2.54 -7.67
CA GLU A 64 2.34 -3.69 -6.87
C GLU A 64 1.51 -3.81 -5.58
N ILE A 65 1.15 -2.70 -4.96
CA ILE A 65 0.29 -2.67 -3.77
C ILE A 65 -1.12 -3.18 -4.10
N GLU A 66 -1.66 -2.85 -5.27
CA GLU A 66 -2.96 -3.36 -5.73
C GLU A 66 -3.01 -4.89 -5.75
N LYS A 67 -1.97 -5.55 -6.26
CA LYS A 67 -1.88 -7.01 -6.24
C LYS A 67 -1.91 -7.58 -4.81
N ILE A 68 -1.19 -6.93 -3.88
CA ILE A 68 -1.17 -7.32 -2.47
C ILE A 68 -2.56 -7.13 -1.85
N GLU A 69 -3.21 -6.01 -2.14
CA GLU A 69 -4.56 -5.73 -1.66
C GLU A 69 -5.55 -6.82 -2.09
N VAL A 70 -5.56 -7.17 -3.38
CA VAL A 70 -6.41 -8.24 -3.92
C VAL A 70 -6.12 -9.57 -3.22
N ALA A 71 -4.85 -9.96 -3.08
CA ALA A 71 -4.47 -11.21 -2.43
C ALA A 71 -4.92 -11.26 -0.96
N VAL A 72 -4.77 -10.14 -0.22
CA VAL A 72 -5.21 -10.05 1.18
C VAL A 72 -6.73 -10.15 1.29
N ARG A 73 -7.49 -9.49 0.40
CA ARG A 73 -8.96 -9.60 0.33
C ARG A 73 -9.38 -11.06 0.14
N CYS A 74 -8.81 -11.72 -0.86
CA CYS A 74 -9.08 -13.13 -1.16
C CYS A 74 -8.75 -14.04 0.03
N ALA A 75 -7.61 -13.87 0.67
CA ALA A 75 -7.23 -14.68 1.83
C ALA A 75 -8.21 -14.51 3.00
N ILE A 76 -8.62 -13.28 3.31
CA ILE A 76 -9.59 -13.00 4.37
C ILE A 76 -10.93 -13.69 4.09
N VAL A 77 -11.43 -13.58 2.86
CA VAL A 77 -12.71 -14.19 2.46
C VAL A 77 -12.63 -15.71 2.51
N ASN A 78 -11.61 -16.29 1.88
CA ASN A 78 -11.49 -17.73 1.73
C ASN A 78 -11.35 -18.42 3.09
N PHE A 79 -10.39 -18.01 3.92
CA PHE A 79 -10.21 -18.60 5.24
C PHE A 79 -11.38 -18.31 6.20
N GLY A 80 -12.02 -17.13 6.08
CA GLY A 80 -13.21 -16.81 6.84
C GLY A 80 -14.37 -17.71 6.47
N THR A 81 -14.66 -17.88 5.18
CA THR A 81 -15.75 -18.74 4.69
C THR A 81 -15.49 -20.21 5.02
N GLU A 82 -14.29 -20.72 4.75
CA GLU A 82 -13.90 -22.10 4.99
C GLU A 82 -14.05 -22.48 6.49
N MET A 83 -13.47 -21.66 7.37
CA MET A 83 -13.42 -21.98 8.81
C MET A 83 -14.73 -21.71 9.56
N THR A 84 -15.62 -20.90 9.02
CA THR A 84 -16.95 -20.66 9.61
C THR A 84 -18.02 -21.56 8.98
N GLY A 85 -17.76 -22.10 7.77
CA GLY A 85 -18.77 -22.80 6.97
C GLY A 85 -19.90 -21.88 6.49
N ASN A 86 -19.73 -20.55 6.59
CA ASN A 86 -20.78 -19.58 6.32
C ASN A 86 -20.32 -18.56 5.27
N PRO A 87 -20.93 -18.51 4.08
CA PRO A 87 -20.60 -17.52 3.05
C PRO A 87 -20.91 -16.07 3.47
N PHE A 88 -21.76 -15.88 4.46
CA PHE A 88 -22.16 -14.57 4.99
C PHE A 88 -21.47 -14.20 6.30
N TRP A 89 -20.32 -14.82 6.60
CA TRP A 89 -19.65 -14.70 7.89
C TRP A 89 -19.27 -13.26 8.27
N MET A 90 -19.05 -12.38 7.30
CA MET A 90 -18.68 -10.96 7.56
C MET A 90 -19.82 -10.16 8.18
N THR A 91 -21.07 -10.60 8.02
CA THR A 91 -22.26 -9.94 8.56
C THR A 91 -22.88 -10.70 9.75
N ASP A 92 -22.23 -11.78 10.21
CA ASP A 92 -22.64 -12.52 11.40
C ASP A 92 -21.82 -12.08 12.63
N ALA A 93 -22.50 -11.41 13.58
CA ALA A 93 -21.91 -10.86 14.78
C ALA A 93 -21.14 -11.89 15.65
N ASN A 94 -21.50 -13.18 15.58
CA ASN A 94 -20.85 -14.24 16.35
C ASN A 94 -19.38 -14.44 15.98
N ASN A 95 -18.96 -14.01 14.77
CA ASN A 95 -17.59 -14.12 14.28
C ASN A 95 -16.66 -13.02 14.81
N PHE A 96 -17.17 -12.05 15.57
CA PHE A 96 -16.42 -10.85 15.96
C PHE A 96 -16.28 -10.71 17.49
N SER A 97 -15.13 -10.15 17.89
CA SER A 97 -14.81 -9.98 19.33
C SER A 97 -15.42 -8.72 19.94
N ASN A 98 -15.48 -7.63 19.17
CA ASN A 98 -15.94 -6.32 19.64
C ASN A 98 -17.23 -5.89 18.93
N PRO A 99 -18.37 -5.85 19.65
CA PRO A 99 -19.66 -5.48 19.07
C PRO A 99 -19.70 -4.05 18.49
N SER A 100 -19.04 -3.10 19.12
CA SER A 100 -19.04 -1.71 18.64
C SER A 100 -18.29 -1.58 17.31
N LYS A 101 -17.14 -2.29 17.15
CA LYS A 101 -16.42 -2.35 15.88
C LYS A 101 -17.24 -3.08 14.81
N PHE A 102 -17.92 -4.17 15.19
CA PHE A 102 -18.82 -4.89 14.29
C PHE A 102 -19.94 -3.98 13.77
N ASN A 103 -20.67 -3.32 14.66
CA ASN A 103 -21.76 -2.42 14.28
C ASN A 103 -21.27 -1.25 13.39
N ARG A 104 -20.05 -0.75 13.61
CA ARG A 104 -19.43 0.24 12.71
C ARG A 104 -19.17 -0.35 11.32
N SER A 105 -18.65 -1.58 11.25
CA SER A 105 -18.42 -2.25 9.96
C SER A 105 -19.73 -2.51 9.20
N ILE A 106 -20.79 -2.92 9.89
CA ILE A 106 -22.12 -3.13 9.29
C ILE A 106 -22.66 -1.83 8.68
N ARG A 107 -22.59 -0.70 9.39
CA ARG A 107 -23.01 0.60 8.83
C ARG A 107 -22.24 0.97 7.56
N LEU A 108 -20.92 0.73 7.54
CA LEU A 108 -20.12 0.98 6.34
C LEU A 108 -20.49 0.04 5.18
N ILE A 109 -20.79 -1.22 5.47
CA ILE A 109 -21.31 -2.17 4.48
C ILE A 109 -22.64 -1.69 3.91
N GLU A 110 -23.57 -1.30 4.77
CA GLU A 110 -24.89 -0.79 4.35
C GLU A 110 -24.77 0.49 3.51
N ASP A 111 -23.85 1.37 3.90
CA ASP A 111 -23.58 2.62 3.18
C ASP A 111 -23.05 2.34 1.77
N GLU A 112 -22.05 1.46 1.63
CA GLU A 112 -21.53 1.04 0.32
C GLU A 112 -22.60 0.31 -0.53
N LEU A 113 -23.40 -0.57 0.08
CA LEU A 113 -24.49 -1.26 -0.62
C LEU A 113 -25.56 -0.29 -1.14
N ASN A 114 -25.78 0.82 -0.46
CA ASN A 114 -26.76 1.84 -0.88
C ASN A 114 -26.21 2.75 -1.98
N HIS A 115 -24.89 2.95 -2.05
CA HIS A 115 -24.29 3.89 -3.01
C HIS A 115 -23.68 3.19 -4.24
N THR A 116 -23.35 1.91 -4.14
CA THR A 116 -22.75 1.17 -5.26
C THR A 116 -23.71 1.04 -6.44
N LYS A 117 -23.13 1.13 -7.65
CA LYS A 117 -23.84 0.93 -8.92
C LYS A 117 -23.39 -0.35 -9.63
N GLU A 118 -22.65 -1.21 -8.92
CA GLU A 118 -22.14 -2.46 -9.49
C GLU A 118 -23.28 -3.40 -9.89
N ASP A 119 -23.27 -3.85 -11.14
CA ASP A 119 -24.33 -4.67 -11.71
C ASP A 119 -24.56 -5.98 -10.95
N PHE A 120 -23.50 -6.61 -10.46
CA PHE A 120 -23.58 -7.85 -9.69
C PHE A 120 -24.28 -7.66 -8.32
N ILE A 121 -24.17 -6.48 -7.71
CA ILE A 121 -24.89 -6.14 -6.47
C ILE A 121 -26.37 -5.88 -6.77
N ASN A 122 -26.66 -5.17 -7.85
CA ASN A 122 -28.04 -4.94 -8.27
C ASN A 122 -28.74 -6.25 -8.60
N HIS A 123 -28.09 -7.11 -9.37
CA HIS A 123 -28.59 -8.46 -9.68
C HIS A 123 -28.83 -9.29 -8.41
N PHE A 124 -27.91 -9.20 -7.42
CA PHE A 124 -28.10 -9.88 -6.13
C PHE A 124 -29.38 -9.40 -5.43
N LYS A 125 -29.58 -8.09 -5.34
CA LYS A 125 -30.76 -7.48 -4.68
C LYS A 125 -32.09 -7.86 -5.35
N GLU A 126 -32.07 -8.05 -6.67
CA GLU A 126 -33.24 -8.45 -7.45
C GLU A 126 -33.55 -9.95 -7.36
N THR A 127 -32.51 -10.78 -7.20
CA THR A 127 -32.63 -12.23 -7.33
C THR A 127 -32.75 -12.94 -5.98
N TYR A 128 -32.09 -12.41 -4.93
CA TYR A 128 -31.99 -13.08 -3.64
C TYR A 128 -32.69 -12.32 -2.52
N THR A 129 -33.26 -13.06 -1.55
CA THR A 129 -33.96 -12.50 -0.39
C THR A 129 -33.05 -12.24 0.82
N ASN A 130 -31.75 -12.61 0.71
CA ASN A 130 -30.80 -12.37 1.77
C ASN A 130 -30.56 -10.87 2.00
N LEU A 131 -30.50 -10.46 3.26
CA LEU A 131 -30.28 -9.06 3.62
C LEU A 131 -28.94 -8.50 3.13
N TYR A 132 -27.90 -9.34 3.15
CA TYR A 132 -26.56 -8.99 2.70
C TYR A 132 -26.06 -9.95 1.62
N PRO A 133 -25.25 -9.48 0.67
CA PRO A 133 -24.52 -10.36 -0.25
C PRO A 133 -23.49 -11.23 0.50
N PRO A 134 -23.06 -12.35 -0.11
CA PRO A 134 -21.97 -13.16 0.41
C PRO A 134 -20.68 -12.34 0.59
N SER A 135 -19.82 -12.79 1.50
CA SER A 135 -18.60 -12.09 1.88
C SER A 135 -17.67 -11.76 0.69
N TRP A 136 -17.60 -12.64 -0.32
CA TRP A 136 -16.80 -12.38 -1.53
C TRP A 136 -17.36 -11.25 -2.40
N MET A 137 -18.67 -11.03 -2.43
CA MET A 137 -19.26 -9.90 -3.14
C MET A 137 -19.04 -8.59 -2.36
N LEU A 138 -19.15 -8.65 -1.04
CA LEU A 138 -18.90 -7.49 -0.17
C LEU A 138 -17.47 -6.98 -0.30
N THR A 139 -16.49 -7.86 -0.41
CA THR A 139 -15.08 -7.44 -0.52
C THR A 139 -14.76 -6.70 -1.81
N GLU A 140 -15.52 -6.88 -2.87
CA GLU A 140 -15.31 -6.15 -4.13
C GLU A 140 -15.72 -4.68 -4.05
N ILE A 141 -16.74 -4.37 -3.22
CA ILE A 141 -17.25 -3.01 -3.10
C ILE A 141 -16.69 -2.24 -1.89
N LEU A 142 -16.17 -2.95 -0.89
CA LEU A 142 -15.71 -2.30 0.34
C LEU A 142 -14.32 -1.69 0.20
N PRO A 143 -14.08 -0.47 0.72
CA PRO A 143 -12.74 0.08 0.85
C PRO A 143 -11.81 -0.85 1.65
N PHE A 144 -10.52 -0.93 1.28
CA PHE A 144 -9.54 -1.80 1.95
C PHE A 144 -9.44 -1.53 3.46
N GLY A 145 -9.57 -0.26 3.87
CA GLY A 145 -9.61 0.12 5.28
C GLY A 145 -10.75 -0.52 6.06
N VAL A 146 -11.91 -0.77 5.43
CA VAL A 146 -13.04 -1.49 6.04
C VAL A 146 -12.69 -2.97 6.19
N ILE A 147 -12.11 -3.58 5.15
CA ILE A 147 -11.68 -4.99 5.18
C ILE A 147 -10.65 -5.25 6.28
N THR A 148 -9.66 -4.37 6.44
CA THR A 148 -8.65 -4.48 7.51
C THR A 148 -9.27 -4.31 8.91
N ASN A 149 -10.27 -3.45 9.06
CA ASN A 149 -11.03 -3.32 10.31
C ASN A 149 -11.83 -4.59 10.63
N ILE A 150 -12.49 -5.19 9.65
CA ILE A 150 -13.19 -6.48 9.77
C ILE A 150 -12.17 -7.54 10.22
N TYR A 151 -11.04 -7.69 9.51
CA TYR A 151 -9.98 -8.62 9.87
C TYR A 151 -9.49 -8.42 11.31
N SER A 152 -9.25 -7.18 11.71
CA SER A 152 -8.77 -6.86 13.07
C SER A 152 -9.72 -7.35 14.16
N ASN A 153 -11.03 -7.39 13.87
CA ASN A 153 -12.09 -7.73 14.81
C ASN A 153 -12.50 -9.22 14.79
N ILE A 154 -11.97 -10.04 13.87
CA ILE A 154 -12.26 -11.48 13.83
C ILE A 154 -11.93 -12.11 15.18
N LYS A 155 -12.90 -12.84 15.75
CA LYS A 155 -12.81 -13.53 17.05
C LYS A 155 -11.94 -14.78 16.97
N ASN A 156 -12.09 -15.56 15.91
CA ASN A 156 -11.37 -16.82 15.74
C ASN A 156 -9.91 -16.57 15.35
N LYS A 157 -9.01 -16.75 16.31
CA LYS A 157 -7.56 -16.58 16.11
C LYS A 157 -6.98 -17.54 15.07
N LYS A 158 -7.60 -18.72 14.84
CA LYS A 158 -7.13 -19.67 13.81
C LYS A 158 -7.27 -19.07 12.41
N ILE A 159 -8.39 -18.37 12.12
CA ILE A 159 -8.57 -17.67 10.83
C ILE A 159 -7.42 -16.69 10.62
N LYS A 160 -7.14 -15.82 11.60
CA LYS A 160 -6.04 -14.84 11.51
C LYS A 160 -4.68 -15.51 11.31
N LYS A 161 -4.45 -16.63 12.01
CA LYS A 161 -3.21 -17.41 11.87
C LYS A 161 -3.05 -17.97 10.46
N SER A 162 -4.09 -18.59 9.91
CA SER A 162 -4.05 -19.17 8.55
C SER A 162 -3.82 -18.10 7.49
N ILE A 163 -4.50 -16.94 7.61
CA ILE A 163 -4.26 -15.80 6.72
C ILE A 163 -2.78 -15.35 6.81
N ALA A 164 -2.23 -15.17 8.02
CA ALA A 164 -0.83 -14.78 8.18
C ALA A 164 0.14 -15.83 7.60
N GLN A 165 -0.13 -17.10 7.82
CA GLN A 165 0.69 -18.21 7.30
C GLN A 165 0.64 -18.31 5.77
N SER A 166 -0.49 -17.99 5.13
CA SER A 166 -0.57 -17.96 3.66
C SER A 166 0.32 -16.89 3.02
N PHE A 167 0.73 -15.90 3.81
CA PHE A 167 1.73 -14.89 3.44
C PHE A 167 3.10 -15.16 4.06
N GLY A 168 3.41 -16.41 4.42
CA GLY A 168 4.71 -16.78 4.97
C GLY A 168 5.02 -16.20 6.35
N LEU A 169 4.06 -15.49 6.97
CA LEU A 169 4.26 -14.90 8.28
C LEU A 169 4.18 -15.96 9.37
N GLN A 170 5.22 -16.07 10.20
CA GLN A 170 5.16 -16.93 11.37
C GLN A 170 4.37 -16.22 12.48
N VAL A 171 3.34 -16.90 12.97
CA VAL A 171 2.55 -16.44 14.11
C VAL A 171 3.04 -17.17 15.34
N ALA A 172 3.73 -16.45 16.22
CA ALA A 172 4.07 -16.98 17.54
C ALA A 172 2.82 -17.36 18.35
N PRO A 173 2.90 -18.30 19.29
CA PRO A 173 1.74 -18.72 20.07
C PRO A 173 1.11 -17.52 20.79
N PHE A 174 -0.03 -17.16 20.30
CA PHE A 174 -1.15 -16.37 20.83
C PHE A 174 -0.98 -14.92 21.29
N ASP A 175 0.19 -14.38 21.66
CA ASP A 175 0.24 -13.03 22.27
C ASP A 175 1.21 -12.03 21.63
N ARG A 176 2.01 -12.44 20.68
CA ARG A 176 2.89 -11.51 19.95
C ARG A 176 2.85 -11.85 18.47
N MET A 177 2.48 -10.91 17.63
CA MET A 177 2.81 -11.00 16.21
C MET A 177 4.32 -11.16 16.11
N SER A 178 4.78 -12.36 15.78
CA SER A 178 6.19 -12.56 15.46
C SER A 178 6.48 -11.68 14.24
N ARG A 179 7.54 -10.91 14.35
CA ARG A 179 8.04 -10.13 13.22
C ARG A 179 8.31 -11.09 12.07
N PRO A 180 8.04 -10.70 10.82
CA PRO A 180 8.44 -11.50 9.67
C PRO A 180 9.96 -11.80 9.77
N TRP A 181 10.38 -12.96 9.31
CA TRP A 181 11.79 -13.40 9.31
C TRP A 181 12.69 -12.57 8.37
N ILE A 182 12.13 -11.57 7.74
CA ILE A 182 12.89 -10.62 6.96
C ILE A 182 13.62 -9.72 7.93
N THR A 183 14.91 -9.61 7.76
CA THR A 183 15.67 -8.51 8.35
C THR A 183 15.27 -7.24 7.61
N LEU A 184 14.22 -6.58 8.08
CA LEU A 184 13.83 -5.29 7.53
C LEU A 184 14.92 -4.26 7.84
N PRO A 185 15.15 -3.31 6.92
CA PRO A 185 16.02 -2.18 7.18
C PRO A 185 15.65 -1.49 8.49
N THR A 186 16.65 -1.01 9.21
CA THR A 186 16.47 -0.45 10.55
C THR A 186 15.76 0.90 10.56
N ASP A 187 15.67 1.57 9.41
CA ASP A 187 15.02 2.88 9.29
C ASP A 187 13.67 2.77 8.57
N PRO A 188 12.55 2.70 9.32
CA PRO A 188 11.21 2.57 8.76
C PRO A 188 10.70 3.85 8.05
N LEU A 189 11.43 4.96 8.14
CA LEU A 189 11.11 6.20 7.43
C LEU A 189 11.71 6.26 6.03
N LYS A 190 12.45 5.24 5.62
CA LYS A 190 13.08 5.18 4.31
C LYS A 190 12.26 4.37 3.32
N VAL A 191 12.28 4.84 2.07
CA VAL A 191 11.58 4.21 0.94
C VAL A 191 12.01 2.74 0.76
N TYR A 192 13.27 2.43 0.99
CA TYR A 192 13.80 1.07 0.88
C TYR A 192 13.09 0.08 1.83
N PHE A 193 12.75 0.51 3.04
CA PHE A 193 11.98 -0.31 3.99
C PHE A 193 10.61 -0.74 3.42
N ASP A 194 9.86 0.22 2.87
CA ASP A 194 8.55 -0.05 2.29
C ASP A 194 8.66 -0.98 1.08
N LEU A 195 9.68 -0.77 0.25
CA LEU A 195 9.97 -1.61 -0.92
C LEU A 195 10.29 -3.05 -0.53
N CYS A 196 11.04 -3.28 0.54
CA CYS A 196 11.33 -4.63 1.05
C CYS A 196 10.06 -5.34 1.51
N ILE A 197 9.14 -4.63 2.17
CA ILE A 197 7.84 -5.20 2.56
C ILE A 197 7.05 -5.59 1.32
N ILE A 198 6.93 -4.69 0.35
CA ILE A 198 6.19 -4.95 -0.90
C ILE A 198 6.81 -6.14 -1.64
N LYS A 199 8.13 -6.16 -1.83
CA LYS A 199 8.85 -7.26 -2.49
C LYS A 199 8.58 -8.60 -1.81
N TYR A 200 8.64 -8.64 -0.48
CA TYR A 200 8.35 -9.85 0.28
C TYR A 200 6.96 -10.43 -0.02
N PHE A 201 5.92 -9.59 0.01
CA PHE A 201 4.57 -10.05 -0.33
C PHE A 201 4.47 -10.49 -1.79
N LEU A 202 5.12 -9.76 -2.70
CA LEU A 202 5.11 -10.10 -4.12
C LEU A 202 5.76 -11.45 -4.41
N ASP A 203 6.83 -11.83 -3.73
CA ASP A 203 7.49 -13.13 -3.91
C ASP A 203 6.57 -14.31 -3.57
N ILE A 204 5.61 -14.08 -2.68
CA ILE A 204 4.63 -15.09 -2.28
C ILE A 204 3.44 -15.14 -3.26
N ILE A 205 2.90 -13.98 -3.62
CA ILE A 205 1.66 -13.90 -4.44
C ILE A 205 1.95 -13.88 -5.94
N SER A 206 3.14 -13.51 -6.35
CA SER A 206 3.58 -13.39 -7.74
C SER A 206 5.07 -13.74 -7.86
N PRO A 207 5.45 -15.03 -7.76
CA PRO A 207 6.85 -15.47 -7.68
C PRO A 207 7.74 -15.01 -8.85
N ASN A 208 7.15 -14.63 -9.98
CA ASN A 208 7.86 -14.11 -11.16
C ASN A 208 7.75 -12.58 -11.26
N SER A 209 7.62 -11.89 -10.14
CA SER A 209 7.54 -10.42 -10.14
C SER A 209 8.82 -9.80 -10.71
N ASP A 210 8.65 -8.91 -11.69
CA ASP A 210 9.73 -8.14 -12.32
C ASP A 210 10.06 -6.84 -11.55
N MET A 211 9.79 -6.82 -10.23
CA MET A 211 9.95 -5.62 -9.40
C MET A 211 11.40 -5.14 -9.36
N LEU A 212 12.38 -6.06 -9.26
CA LEU A 212 13.81 -5.70 -9.31
C LEU A 212 14.15 -5.01 -10.64
N ASP A 213 13.71 -5.58 -11.76
CA ASP A 213 13.96 -4.99 -13.09
C ASP A 213 13.29 -3.62 -13.25
N LYS A 214 12.09 -3.45 -12.72
CA LYS A 214 11.39 -2.17 -12.72
C LYS A 214 12.15 -1.11 -11.92
N MET A 215 12.66 -1.49 -10.74
CA MET A 215 13.46 -0.60 -9.90
C MET A 215 14.77 -0.22 -10.58
N ASN A 216 15.47 -1.18 -11.17
CA ASN A 216 16.71 -0.94 -11.91
C ASN A 216 16.48 0.02 -13.09
N ARG A 217 15.42 -0.19 -13.87
CA ARG A 217 15.02 0.72 -14.97
C ARG A 217 14.66 2.11 -14.47
N LEU A 218 13.99 2.20 -13.32
CA LEU A 218 13.67 3.50 -12.72
C LEU A 218 14.94 4.26 -12.33
N PHE A 219 15.89 3.62 -11.65
CA PHE A 219 17.15 4.25 -11.28
C PHE A 219 18.03 4.56 -12.48
N ALA A 220 18.04 3.72 -13.52
CA ALA A 220 18.74 4.02 -14.77
C ALA A 220 18.15 5.26 -15.47
N THR A 221 16.83 5.48 -15.37
CA THR A 221 16.17 6.67 -15.92
C THR A 221 16.51 7.94 -15.11
N PHE A 222 16.82 7.81 -13.83
CA PHE A 222 17.10 8.91 -12.91
C PHE A 222 18.43 8.69 -12.16
N PRO A 223 19.58 8.70 -12.86
CA PRO A 223 20.88 8.36 -12.26
C PRO A 223 21.34 9.37 -11.18
N GLU A 224 20.79 10.58 -11.17
CA GLU A 224 21.11 11.62 -10.20
C GLU A 224 20.38 11.44 -8.85
N VAL A 225 19.47 10.47 -8.73
CA VAL A 225 18.77 10.22 -7.48
C VAL A 225 19.72 9.57 -6.48
N ASP A 226 19.83 10.17 -5.31
CA ASP A 226 20.62 9.63 -4.20
C ASP A 226 19.90 8.42 -3.58
N LYS A 227 20.31 7.22 -3.97
CA LYS A 227 19.77 5.96 -3.45
C LYS A 227 20.01 5.82 -1.95
N ALA A 228 21.16 6.28 -1.43
CA ALA A 228 21.48 6.20 -0.01
C ALA A 228 20.53 7.09 0.82
N ALA A 229 20.17 8.27 0.30
CA ALA A 229 19.17 9.13 0.95
C ALA A 229 17.77 8.47 1.02
N LEU A 230 17.46 7.56 0.09
CA LEU A 230 16.23 6.76 0.10
C LEU A 230 16.35 5.49 0.97
N GLY A 231 17.50 5.25 1.57
CA GLY A 231 17.77 4.11 2.46
C GLY A 231 18.30 2.86 1.77
N PHE A 232 18.62 2.90 0.47
CA PHE A 232 19.20 1.76 -0.23
C PHE A 232 20.66 1.55 0.19
N PRO A 233 21.02 0.36 0.67
CA PRO A 233 22.42 0.02 0.92
C PRO A 233 23.19 -0.15 -0.40
N SER A 234 24.52 -0.06 -0.33
CA SER A 234 25.36 -0.39 -1.50
C SER A 234 25.20 -1.86 -1.86
N GLY A 235 24.94 -2.16 -3.12
CA GLY A 235 24.75 -3.53 -3.60
C GLY A 235 23.42 -4.16 -3.18
N TRP A 236 22.42 -3.36 -2.87
CA TRP A 236 21.08 -3.82 -2.45
C TRP A 236 20.47 -4.84 -3.42
N GLU A 237 20.81 -4.75 -4.70
CA GLU A 237 20.33 -5.67 -5.76
C GLU A 237 20.79 -7.12 -5.53
N ASN A 238 21.88 -7.32 -4.74
CA ASN A 238 22.45 -8.63 -4.43
C ASN A 238 21.97 -9.20 -3.08
N GLU A 239 21.12 -8.47 -2.36
CA GLU A 239 20.55 -8.99 -1.13
C GLU A 239 19.55 -10.12 -1.43
N PRO A 240 19.46 -11.17 -0.56
CA PRO A 240 18.62 -12.34 -0.81
C PRO A 240 17.15 -12.05 -1.14
N LEU A 241 16.62 -10.95 -0.61
CA LEU A 241 15.24 -10.54 -0.88
C LEU A 241 15.03 -10.09 -2.34
N TRP A 242 16.09 -9.65 -3.02
CA TRP A 242 16.02 -9.08 -4.36
C TRP A 242 16.48 -10.03 -5.46
N GLN A 243 16.88 -11.28 -5.10
CA GLN A 243 17.34 -12.31 -6.04
C GLN A 243 16.24 -13.37 -6.39
#